data_4100bf3cac66cdc25012150f84e1024e
#
_entry.id   4100bf3cac66cdc25012150f84e1024e
#
_cell.length_a   1.000
_cell.length_b   1.000
_cell.length_c   1.000
_cell.angle_alpha   90.00
_cell.angle_beta   90.00
_cell.angle_gamma   90.00
#
_symmetry.space_group_name_H-M   'P 1'
#
loop_
_entity.id
_entity.type
_entity.pdbx_description
1 polymer ?
#
loop_
_entity_poly.entity_id
_entity_poly.type
_entity_poly.pdbx_seq_one_letter_code
_entity_poly.pdbx_strand_id
1 'polypeptide(L)'
;AVEITQNMNMGGITRIEEYFPVKDEQAAFDPMLQRLYHGLDQKIFETTRKPEPIRIVENIEEENEKEGLALSPEEIDYLHKVESQLGRKLTDSEVFGFAQINSEHCRHKIFGGIFIIDGKEMPSSLFAMIKKTTKEHPHKIISAYKDNVAFAQGPVVEQFAPEDQSTSDYFVIKDIESVISLKAETHNFPTTVEPFNGAATGTGGEIRDRMGGGTGSWPIAGTAVYMTAYPRLGGGRKWENVLPVRKWLYQTPEQILIKASNGASDFGNKFGQPLIAGSVLTFEHQENGEKYGYDKVIMLAGGVGYGTKRDCLKKEPQPGNKIVVIGGDNYRIGLGGGSVSSVDTGRYSNGIELNAIQRANPEMQKRAYNLIRALCEENVNPIVSIHDHGSAGHVNCLSELVEDCGGVIDMEKLPIGDKTLSAKEIIANESQERMGLLIDRQHLGHVQKIAERERAPMYVVGETTGDAHFSFVQKDGEKPFDLDVAQMFGHSPKTVMVDETVERSYEDVTYETSNISEYLTNVLQLEAVACKDWLTNKVDRSVTGKVAR
;
A
#
# COMPACT_ATOMS: atom_id res chain seq x y z
N ALA A 1 20.49 7.31 7.03
CA ALA A 1 21.77 7.88 7.51
C ALA A 1 21.76 9.41 7.47
N VAL A 2 21.46 10.05 6.34
CA VAL A 2 21.39 11.53 6.22
C VAL A 2 20.39 12.12 7.20
N GLU A 3 19.22 11.53 7.33
CA GLU A 3 18.17 11.97 8.27
C GLU A 3 18.63 11.93 9.74
N ILE A 4 19.42 10.95 10.12
CA ILE A 4 20.05 10.89 11.45
C ILE A 4 20.96 12.10 11.67
N THR A 5 21.79 12.45 10.68
CA THR A 5 22.69 13.60 10.78
C THR A 5 21.92 14.93 10.89
N GLN A 6 20.82 15.06 10.16
CA GLN A 6 19.92 16.22 10.24
C GLN A 6 19.27 16.32 11.63
N ASN A 7 18.80 15.20 12.18
CA ASN A 7 18.23 15.17 13.55
C ASN A 7 19.27 15.50 14.65
N MET A 8 20.54 15.28 14.37
CA MET A 8 21.67 15.67 15.23
C MET A 8 22.11 17.12 15.02
N ASN A 9 21.37 17.92 14.25
CA ASN A 9 21.73 19.28 13.83
C ASN A 9 23.07 19.36 13.06
N MET A 10 23.50 18.30 12.41
CA MET A 10 24.66 18.28 11.54
C MET A 10 24.23 18.69 10.13
N GLY A 11 24.16 20.00 9.89
CA GLY A 11 23.82 20.55 8.58
C GLY A 11 24.89 20.28 7.51
N GLY A 12 24.50 20.31 6.25
CA GLY A 12 25.39 20.20 5.09
C GLY A 12 25.70 18.78 4.62
N ILE A 13 25.25 17.74 5.31
CA ILE A 13 25.38 16.35 4.84
C ILE A 13 24.12 16.02 4.05
N THR A 14 24.28 15.87 2.74
CA THR A 14 23.17 15.59 1.80
C THR A 14 23.18 14.17 1.27
N ARG A 15 24.31 13.47 1.37
CA ARG A 15 24.47 12.10 0.89
C ARG A 15 25.51 11.35 1.69
N ILE A 16 25.22 10.07 2.01
CA ILE A 16 26.14 9.15 2.67
C ILE A 16 26.05 7.83 1.89
N GLU A 17 27.18 7.30 1.47
CA GLU A 17 27.28 6.02 0.74
C GLU A 17 28.21 5.05 1.47
N GLU A 18 27.89 3.77 1.37
CA GLU A 18 28.71 2.69 1.88
C GLU A 18 29.41 1.98 0.73
N TYR A 19 30.72 1.74 0.85
CA TYR A 19 31.54 1.08 -0.16
C TYR A 19 32.19 -0.17 0.38
N PHE A 20 32.11 -1.23 -0.41
CA PHE A 20 32.74 -2.51 -0.13
C PHE A 20 33.89 -2.75 -1.11
N PRO A 21 35.15 -2.87 -0.66
CA PRO A 21 36.26 -3.18 -1.55
C PRO A 21 36.11 -4.60 -2.10
N VAL A 22 36.21 -4.73 -3.40
CA VAL A 22 36.23 -6.02 -4.11
C VAL A 22 37.55 -6.20 -4.83
N LYS A 23 38.01 -7.44 -4.97
CA LYS A 23 39.30 -7.75 -5.58
C LYS A 23 39.22 -8.00 -7.09
N ASP A 24 38.02 -8.22 -7.60
CA ASP A 24 37.77 -8.67 -8.95
C ASP A 24 36.69 -7.78 -9.59
N GLU A 25 36.93 -7.39 -10.84
CA GLU A 25 35.97 -6.67 -11.67
C GLU A 25 34.71 -7.52 -12.00
N GLN A 26 34.81 -8.84 -11.83
CA GLN A 26 33.70 -9.79 -12.01
C GLN A 26 32.99 -10.12 -10.70
N ALA A 27 33.24 -9.37 -9.61
CA ALA A 27 32.57 -9.56 -8.34
C ALA A 27 31.06 -9.49 -8.54
N ALA A 28 30.35 -10.46 -8.00
CA ALA A 28 28.90 -10.46 -8.02
C ALA A 28 28.35 -9.32 -7.16
N PHE A 29 27.50 -8.49 -7.72
CA PHE A 29 26.77 -7.42 -7.02
C PHE A 29 25.34 -7.33 -7.53
N ASP A 30 24.47 -6.74 -6.75
CA ASP A 30 23.10 -6.46 -7.17
C ASP A 30 23.07 -5.18 -8.02
N PRO A 31 22.82 -5.27 -9.34
CA PRO A 31 22.86 -4.10 -10.23
C PRO A 31 21.72 -3.10 -9.98
N MET A 32 20.69 -3.48 -9.20
CA MET A 32 19.61 -2.59 -8.80
C MET A 32 19.96 -1.74 -7.59
N LEU A 33 20.77 -2.30 -6.66
CA LEU A 33 21.10 -1.68 -5.38
C LEU A 33 22.57 -1.24 -5.30
N GLN A 34 23.44 -1.74 -6.17
CA GLN A 34 24.88 -1.57 -6.10
C GLN A 34 25.45 -1.21 -7.47
N ARG A 35 26.59 -0.55 -7.44
CA ARG A 35 27.36 -0.21 -8.64
C ARG A 35 28.85 -0.46 -8.40
N LEU A 36 29.52 -1.02 -9.41
CA LEU A 36 30.97 -1.18 -9.39
C LEU A 36 31.66 0.13 -9.81
N TYR A 37 32.65 0.58 -9.01
CA TYR A 37 33.45 1.76 -9.26
C TYR A 37 34.93 1.38 -9.38
N HIS A 38 35.63 1.99 -10.33
CA HIS A 38 37.06 1.89 -10.47
C HIS A 38 37.73 3.13 -9.85
N GLY A 39 38.02 3.06 -8.56
CA GLY A 39 38.45 4.21 -7.77
C GLY A 39 37.31 5.11 -7.36
N LEU A 40 37.52 5.94 -6.35
CA LEU A 40 36.53 6.86 -5.80
C LEU A 40 37.09 8.30 -5.87
N ASP A 41 36.34 9.20 -6.46
CA ASP A 41 36.59 10.64 -6.42
C ASP A 41 35.28 11.40 -6.09
N GLN A 42 35.35 12.72 -5.96
CA GLN A 42 34.17 13.53 -5.62
C GLN A 42 33.08 13.54 -6.71
N LYS A 43 33.41 13.15 -7.94
CA LYS A 43 32.44 13.12 -9.04
C LYS A 43 31.34 12.07 -8.86
N ILE A 44 31.59 11.05 -8.03
CA ILE A 44 30.54 10.07 -7.71
C ILE A 44 29.31 10.69 -7.03
N PHE A 45 29.47 11.87 -6.41
CA PHE A 45 28.39 12.61 -5.78
C PHE A 45 27.71 13.61 -6.74
N GLU A 46 28.27 13.80 -7.94
CA GLU A 46 27.65 14.65 -8.94
C GLU A 46 26.50 13.93 -9.62
N THR A 47 25.31 14.52 -9.60
CA THR A 47 24.15 14.00 -10.30
C THR A 47 23.99 14.77 -11.61
N THR A 48 24.26 14.10 -12.72
CA THR A 48 24.11 14.68 -14.07
C THR A 48 22.71 14.46 -14.67
N ARG A 49 21.92 13.58 -14.07
CA ARG A 49 20.53 13.30 -14.49
C ARG A 49 19.67 14.54 -14.27
N LYS A 50 18.87 14.88 -15.26
CA LYS A 50 17.85 15.95 -15.19
C LYS A 50 16.47 15.31 -15.20
N PRO A 51 15.45 15.97 -14.63
CA PRO A 51 14.06 15.55 -14.80
C PRO A 51 13.72 15.40 -16.29
N GLU A 52 13.02 14.36 -16.63
CA GLU A 52 12.46 14.21 -17.97
C GLU A 52 11.33 15.23 -18.13
N PRO A 53 11.22 15.89 -19.32
CA PRO A 53 10.14 16.82 -19.59
C PRO A 53 8.80 16.09 -19.65
N ILE A 54 7.72 16.83 -19.47
CA ILE A 54 6.37 16.34 -19.72
C ILE A 54 6.28 15.94 -21.20
N ARG A 55 5.79 14.74 -21.46
CA ARG A 55 5.62 14.24 -22.82
C ARG A 55 4.14 14.16 -23.17
N ILE A 56 3.82 14.49 -24.41
CA ILE A 56 2.51 14.18 -24.99
C ILE A 56 2.55 12.74 -25.51
N VAL A 57 1.57 11.93 -25.14
CA VAL A 57 1.48 10.53 -25.58
C VAL A 57 0.78 10.49 -26.94
N GLU A 58 1.55 10.20 -27.99
CA GLU A 58 1.00 10.09 -29.34
C GLU A 58 0.29 8.76 -29.58
N ASN A 59 0.79 7.69 -28.96
CA ASN A 59 0.27 6.32 -29.08
C ASN A 59 0.16 5.67 -27.68
N ILE A 60 -1.07 5.49 -27.21
CA ILE A 60 -1.37 4.95 -25.87
C ILE A 60 -1.02 3.47 -25.80
N GLU A 61 -1.19 2.71 -26.89
CA GLU A 61 -0.88 1.29 -26.96
C GLU A 61 0.63 1.04 -26.75
N GLU A 62 1.48 1.83 -27.41
CA GLU A 62 2.93 1.74 -27.24
C GLU A 62 3.37 2.16 -25.85
N GLU A 63 2.77 3.22 -25.28
CA GLU A 63 3.08 3.67 -23.93
C GLU A 63 2.64 2.61 -22.90
N ASN A 64 1.49 1.95 -23.11
CA ASN A 64 1.00 0.84 -22.27
C ASN A 64 2.03 -0.30 -22.17
N GLU A 65 2.57 -0.76 -23.30
CA GLU A 65 3.57 -1.83 -23.32
C GLU A 65 4.92 -1.38 -22.74
N LYS A 66 5.38 -0.19 -23.10
CA LYS A 66 6.68 0.35 -22.69
C LYS A 66 6.78 0.59 -21.19
N GLU A 67 5.74 1.16 -20.59
CA GLU A 67 5.72 1.54 -19.17
C GLU A 67 5.09 0.46 -18.27
N GLY A 68 4.57 -0.63 -18.85
CA GLY A 68 3.93 -1.72 -18.11
C GLY A 68 2.65 -1.29 -17.40
N LEU A 69 1.75 -0.59 -18.10
CA LEU A 69 0.57 0.05 -17.50
C LEU A 69 -0.60 -0.91 -17.27
N ALA A 70 -0.60 -2.08 -17.92
CA ALA A 70 -1.65 -3.10 -17.81
C ALA A 70 -3.08 -2.59 -18.16
N LEU A 71 -3.17 -1.63 -19.07
CA LEU A 71 -4.45 -1.14 -19.60
C LEU A 71 -5.10 -2.20 -20.49
N SER A 72 -6.40 -2.41 -20.33
CA SER A 72 -7.19 -3.25 -21.24
C SER A 72 -7.49 -2.49 -22.56
N PRO A 73 -7.85 -3.21 -23.65
CA PRO A 73 -8.27 -2.57 -24.89
C PRO A 73 -9.42 -1.56 -24.69
N GLU A 74 -10.38 -1.91 -23.84
CA GLU A 74 -11.53 -1.05 -23.54
C GLU A 74 -11.12 0.22 -22.77
N GLU A 75 -10.10 0.13 -21.91
CA GLU A 75 -9.53 1.29 -21.21
C GLU A 75 -8.75 2.20 -22.16
N ILE A 76 -8.03 1.63 -23.12
CA ILE A 76 -7.37 2.40 -24.19
C ILE A 76 -8.40 3.13 -25.04
N ASP A 77 -9.47 2.46 -25.48
CA ASP A 77 -10.60 3.07 -26.18
C ASP A 77 -11.26 4.19 -25.37
N TYR A 78 -11.35 4.00 -24.05
CA TYR A 78 -11.87 5.05 -23.17
C TYR A 78 -10.95 6.27 -23.13
N LEU A 79 -9.64 6.11 -23.02
CA LEU A 79 -8.68 7.22 -23.04
C LEU A 79 -8.71 7.97 -24.37
N HIS A 80 -8.88 7.30 -25.51
CA HIS A 80 -9.09 7.98 -26.81
C HIS A 80 -10.38 8.82 -26.84
N LYS A 81 -11.44 8.37 -26.16
CA LYS A 81 -12.66 9.19 -26.01
C LYS A 81 -12.41 10.42 -25.13
N VAL A 82 -11.63 10.26 -24.04
CA VAL A 82 -11.20 11.38 -23.19
C VAL A 82 -10.39 12.39 -24.00
N GLU A 83 -9.40 11.96 -24.80
CA GLU A 83 -8.66 12.84 -25.72
C GLU A 83 -9.60 13.63 -26.63
N SER A 84 -10.60 12.97 -27.21
CA SER A 84 -11.58 13.60 -28.10
C SER A 84 -12.44 14.64 -27.38
N GLN A 85 -12.82 14.37 -26.11
CA GLN A 85 -13.58 15.31 -25.29
C GLN A 85 -12.77 16.54 -24.89
N LEU A 86 -11.49 16.34 -24.57
CA LEU A 86 -10.56 17.40 -24.19
C LEU A 86 -10.09 18.22 -25.43
N GLY A 87 -10.21 17.67 -26.63
CA GLY A 87 -9.67 18.28 -27.86
C GLY A 87 -8.14 18.33 -27.89
N ARG A 88 -7.46 17.51 -27.08
CA ARG A 88 -6.01 17.38 -27.01
C ARG A 88 -5.58 15.95 -26.71
N LYS A 89 -4.35 15.64 -27.00
CA LYS A 89 -3.69 14.41 -26.56
C LYS A 89 -3.43 14.45 -25.05
N LEU A 90 -3.33 13.28 -24.44
CA LEU A 90 -3.00 13.12 -23.03
C LEU A 90 -1.48 13.24 -22.80
N THR A 91 -1.13 13.70 -21.61
CA THR A 91 0.26 13.69 -21.14
C THR A 91 0.65 12.30 -20.64
N ASP A 92 1.96 12.05 -20.53
CA ASP A 92 2.48 10.82 -19.91
C ASP A 92 2.05 10.68 -18.44
N SER A 93 1.92 11.78 -17.71
CA SER A 93 1.43 11.80 -16.34
C SER A 93 -0.06 11.43 -16.24
N GLU A 94 -0.87 11.88 -17.21
CA GLU A 94 -2.31 11.55 -17.25
C GLU A 94 -2.54 10.08 -17.60
N VAL A 95 -1.85 9.55 -18.62
CA VAL A 95 -1.97 8.13 -19.00
C VAL A 95 -1.46 7.23 -17.88
N PHE A 96 -0.29 7.53 -17.33
CA PHE A 96 0.29 6.77 -16.22
C PHE A 96 -0.60 6.82 -14.97
N GLY A 97 -1.03 8.03 -14.58
CA GLY A 97 -1.90 8.22 -13.42
C GLY A 97 -3.24 7.48 -13.55
N PHE A 98 -3.89 7.59 -14.73
CA PHE A 98 -5.12 6.84 -15.01
C PHE A 98 -4.93 5.33 -14.86
N ALA A 99 -3.85 4.77 -15.42
CA ALA A 99 -3.56 3.35 -15.34
C ALA A 99 -3.38 2.88 -13.89
N GLN A 100 -2.69 3.67 -13.06
CA GLN A 100 -2.47 3.34 -11.65
C GLN A 100 -3.78 3.42 -10.84
N ILE A 101 -4.54 4.52 -10.98
CA ILE A 101 -5.81 4.74 -10.26
C ILE A 101 -6.86 3.69 -10.63
N ASN A 102 -6.90 3.27 -11.91
CA ASN A 102 -7.86 2.30 -12.43
C ASN A 102 -7.28 0.88 -12.51
N SER A 103 -6.19 0.59 -11.82
CA SER A 103 -5.63 -0.76 -11.73
C SER A 103 -6.57 -1.73 -11.01
N GLU A 104 -6.38 -3.04 -11.20
CA GLU A 104 -7.10 -4.06 -10.42
C GLU A 104 -6.88 -3.87 -8.93
N HIS A 105 -5.67 -3.44 -8.55
CA HIS A 105 -5.31 -3.14 -7.16
C HIS A 105 -6.22 -2.08 -6.53
N CYS A 106 -6.45 -0.95 -7.23
CA CYS A 106 -7.23 0.15 -6.68
C CYS A 106 -8.73 -0.02 -6.85
N ARG A 107 -9.18 -0.66 -7.95
CA ARG A 107 -10.61 -0.66 -8.34
C ARG A 107 -11.31 -2.00 -8.24
N HIS A 108 -10.59 -3.10 -7.94
CA HIS A 108 -11.19 -4.43 -7.86
C HIS A 108 -12.05 -4.78 -9.08
N LYS A 109 -11.50 -4.56 -10.28
CA LYS A 109 -12.23 -4.66 -11.55
C LYS A 109 -12.84 -6.05 -11.77
N ILE A 110 -12.12 -7.11 -11.39
CA ILE A 110 -12.61 -8.49 -11.47
C ILE A 110 -13.77 -8.70 -10.49
N PHE A 111 -13.61 -8.33 -9.22
CA PHE A 111 -14.68 -8.47 -8.21
C PHE A 111 -15.89 -7.59 -8.49
N GLY A 112 -15.68 -6.42 -9.07
CA GLY A 112 -16.74 -5.49 -9.53
C GLY A 112 -17.27 -5.78 -10.93
N GLY A 113 -16.67 -6.73 -11.66
CA GLY A 113 -16.94 -7.06 -13.05
C GLY A 113 -18.26 -7.76 -13.32
N ILE A 114 -18.50 -8.00 -14.60
CA ILE A 114 -19.64 -8.76 -15.12
C ILE A 114 -19.20 -10.18 -15.40
N PHE A 115 -19.91 -11.17 -14.87
CA PHE A 115 -19.63 -12.58 -15.11
C PHE A 115 -20.69 -13.16 -16.06
N ILE A 116 -20.22 -13.77 -17.15
CA ILE A 116 -21.04 -14.53 -18.09
C ILE A 116 -20.62 -16.00 -17.98
N ILE A 117 -21.46 -16.82 -17.36
CA ILE A 117 -21.19 -18.24 -17.15
C ILE A 117 -22.18 -19.04 -18.00
N ASP A 118 -21.68 -19.97 -18.84
CA ASP A 118 -22.47 -20.78 -19.78
C ASP A 118 -23.36 -19.91 -20.69
N GLY A 119 -22.81 -18.76 -21.14
CA GLY A 119 -23.53 -17.81 -21.99
C GLY A 119 -24.60 -16.99 -21.27
N LYS A 120 -24.70 -17.07 -19.94
CA LYS A 120 -25.69 -16.34 -19.14
C LYS A 120 -25.02 -15.34 -18.23
N GLU A 121 -25.42 -14.08 -18.33
CA GLU A 121 -24.96 -13.03 -17.41
C GLU A 121 -25.45 -13.31 -15.99
N MET A 122 -24.53 -13.28 -15.02
CA MET A 122 -24.82 -13.47 -13.61
C MET A 122 -25.51 -12.21 -13.03
N PRO A 123 -26.48 -12.37 -12.11
CA PRO A 123 -27.30 -11.26 -11.62
C PRO A 123 -26.56 -10.28 -10.71
N SER A 124 -25.34 -10.62 -10.27
CA SER A 124 -24.56 -9.84 -9.33
C SER A 124 -23.07 -10.03 -9.55
N SER A 125 -22.29 -8.96 -9.36
CA SER A 125 -20.84 -9.07 -9.24
C SER A 125 -20.46 -9.77 -7.93
N LEU A 126 -19.24 -10.29 -7.83
CA LEU A 126 -18.71 -10.92 -6.60
C LEU A 126 -18.72 -9.91 -5.44
N PHE A 127 -18.36 -8.66 -5.71
CA PHE A 127 -18.34 -7.62 -4.69
C PHE A 127 -19.76 -7.27 -4.17
N ALA A 128 -20.75 -7.26 -5.05
CA ALA A 128 -22.14 -7.08 -4.64
C ALA A 128 -22.63 -8.23 -3.74
N MET A 129 -22.20 -9.48 -4.01
CA MET A 129 -22.51 -10.64 -3.17
C MET A 129 -21.87 -10.51 -1.77
N ILE A 130 -20.63 -10.03 -1.67
CA ILE A 130 -19.96 -9.76 -0.39
C ILE A 130 -20.74 -8.68 0.39
N LYS A 131 -21.06 -7.56 -0.26
CA LYS A 131 -21.81 -6.44 0.37
C LYS A 131 -23.20 -6.85 0.85
N LYS A 132 -23.84 -7.81 0.18
CA LYS A 132 -25.16 -8.33 0.55
C LYS A 132 -25.19 -8.85 1.98
N THR A 133 -24.15 -9.55 2.44
CA THR A 133 -24.04 -10.07 3.81
C THR A 133 -24.16 -8.94 4.83
N THR A 134 -23.41 -7.85 4.66
CA THR A 134 -23.47 -6.69 5.56
C THR A 134 -24.80 -5.98 5.48
N LYS A 135 -25.41 -5.90 4.28
CA LYS A 135 -26.72 -5.27 4.11
C LYS A 135 -27.83 -6.02 4.82
N GLU A 136 -27.80 -7.36 4.79
CA GLU A 136 -28.82 -8.21 5.43
C GLU A 136 -28.58 -8.37 6.93
N HIS A 137 -27.34 -8.31 7.37
CA HIS A 137 -26.94 -8.52 8.77
C HIS A 137 -26.00 -7.40 9.26
N PRO A 138 -26.43 -6.14 9.33
CA PRO A 138 -25.56 -5.01 9.68
C PRO A 138 -25.08 -5.04 11.13
N HIS A 139 -25.89 -5.61 12.05
CA HIS A 139 -25.59 -5.71 13.48
C HIS A 139 -24.94 -4.43 14.07
N LYS A 140 -23.68 -4.53 14.53
CA LYS A 140 -22.93 -3.42 15.13
C LYS A 140 -22.05 -2.66 14.13
N ILE A 141 -22.16 -2.93 12.83
CA ILE A 141 -21.39 -2.20 11.80
C ILE A 141 -21.87 -0.76 11.72
N ILE A 142 -20.94 0.18 11.80
CA ILE A 142 -21.19 1.61 11.63
C ILE A 142 -20.84 2.04 10.21
N SER A 143 -19.70 1.59 9.69
CA SER A 143 -19.24 1.87 8.34
C SER A 143 -18.50 0.66 7.76
N ALA A 144 -18.83 0.31 6.52
CA ALA A 144 -18.10 -0.67 5.72
C ALA A 144 -18.22 -0.31 4.23
N TYR A 145 -17.19 -0.60 3.44
CA TYR A 145 -17.14 -0.37 1.98
C TYR A 145 -17.25 1.10 1.53
N LYS A 146 -17.02 2.05 2.42
CA LYS A 146 -17.06 3.50 2.14
C LYS A 146 -15.74 4.20 2.45
N ASP A 147 -14.83 3.50 3.07
CA ASP A 147 -13.53 3.98 3.49
C ASP A 147 -12.53 2.82 3.45
N ASN A 148 -11.27 3.07 3.64
CA ASN A 148 -10.21 2.06 3.65
C ASN A 148 -10.33 1.09 4.84
N VAL A 149 -11.16 1.41 5.83
CA VAL A 149 -11.35 0.65 7.06
C VAL A 149 -12.83 0.45 7.35
N ALA A 150 -13.16 -0.68 7.98
CA ALA A 150 -14.49 -0.90 8.54
C ALA A 150 -14.54 -0.50 10.02
N PHE A 151 -15.64 0.12 10.43
CA PHE A 151 -15.92 0.47 11.83
C PHE A 151 -17.10 -0.30 12.38
N ALA A 152 -16.91 -0.91 13.54
CA ALA A 152 -17.97 -1.51 14.35
C ALA A 152 -18.10 -0.75 15.66
N GLN A 153 -19.31 -0.76 16.25
CA GLN A 153 -19.55 -0.16 17.54
C GLN A 153 -18.68 -0.80 18.64
N GLY A 154 -17.95 0.03 19.36
CA GLY A 154 -17.19 -0.35 20.55
C GLY A 154 -17.91 -0.02 21.86
N PRO A 155 -17.29 -0.32 23.00
CA PRO A 155 -17.77 0.11 24.32
C PRO A 155 -17.53 1.61 24.55
N VAL A 156 -18.15 2.17 25.56
CA VAL A 156 -17.71 3.44 26.14
C VAL A 156 -16.40 3.18 26.91
N VAL A 157 -15.39 3.98 26.66
CA VAL A 157 -14.07 3.85 27.29
C VAL A 157 -13.57 5.22 27.76
N GLU A 158 -12.70 5.22 28.77
CA GLU A 158 -12.04 6.43 29.25
C GLU A 158 -10.85 6.76 28.35
N GLN A 159 -10.77 8.02 27.90
CA GLN A 159 -9.61 8.58 27.23
C GLN A 159 -8.85 9.48 28.20
N PHE A 160 -7.54 9.30 28.27
CA PHE A 160 -6.62 10.12 29.07
C PHE A 160 -5.72 10.91 28.13
N ALA A 161 -6.04 12.18 27.93
CA ALA A 161 -5.32 13.09 27.01
C ALA A 161 -5.44 14.54 27.45
N PRO A 162 -4.54 15.46 27.03
CA PRO A 162 -4.73 16.88 27.23
C PRO A 162 -5.87 17.41 26.33
N GLU A 163 -6.46 18.53 26.72
CA GLU A 163 -7.54 19.15 25.93
C GLU A 163 -7.00 19.98 24.76
N ASP A 164 -5.88 20.67 24.96
CA ASP A 164 -5.12 21.40 23.93
C ASP A 164 -3.81 20.66 23.64
N GLN A 165 -3.65 20.25 22.40
CA GLN A 165 -2.46 19.53 21.94
C GLN A 165 -1.37 20.47 21.36
N SER A 166 -1.66 21.77 21.17
CA SER A 166 -0.72 22.74 20.60
C SER A 166 0.19 23.40 21.63
N THR A 167 -0.13 23.27 22.92
CA THR A 167 0.60 23.80 24.05
C THR A 167 0.68 22.82 25.20
N SER A 168 1.47 23.10 26.23
CA SER A 168 1.45 22.32 27.46
C SER A 168 0.11 22.45 28.16
N ASP A 169 -0.52 21.35 28.51
CA ASP A 169 -1.83 21.31 29.14
C ASP A 169 -1.94 20.13 30.11
N TYR A 170 -2.94 20.18 30.99
CA TYR A 170 -3.22 19.09 31.91
C TYR A 170 -3.94 17.94 31.21
N PHE A 171 -3.58 16.72 31.59
CA PHE A 171 -4.31 15.54 31.14
C PHE A 171 -5.64 15.43 31.88
N VAL A 172 -6.69 15.18 31.12
CA VAL A 172 -8.04 14.96 31.64
C VAL A 172 -8.56 13.59 31.24
N ILE A 173 -9.46 13.05 32.05
CA ILE A 173 -10.17 11.81 31.75
C ILE A 173 -11.52 12.17 31.16
N LYS A 174 -11.84 11.59 30.00
CA LYS A 174 -13.12 11.76 29.32
C LYS A 174 -13.66 10.41 28.87
N ASP A 175 -14.96 10.21 29.07
CA ASP A 175 -15.67 9.09 28.44
C ASP A 175 -15.85 9.37 26.94
N ILE A 176 -15.45 8.40 26.12
CA ILE A 176 -15.69 8.43 24.68
C ILE A 176 -16.53 7.22 24.23
N GLU A 177 -17.51 7.45 23.37
CA GLU A 177 -18.13 6.37 22.60
C GLU A 177 -17.10 5.88 21.58
N SER A 178 -16.59 4.66 21.78
CA SER A 178 -15.57 4.11 20.89
C SER A 178 -16.17 3.35 19.72
N VAL A 179 -15.34 3.22 18.67
CA VAL A 179 -15.55 2.31 17.55
C VAL A 179 -14.32 1.41 17.42
N ILE A 180 -14.53 0.18 16.96
CA ILE A 180 -13.46 -0.76 16.66
C ILE A 180 -13.17 -0.65 15.16
N SER A 181 -11.93 -0.35 14.79
CA SER A 181 -11.48 -0.33 13.41
C SER A 181 -10.87 -1.67 13.02
N LEU A 182 -11.24 -2.16 11.84
CA LEU A 182 -10.82 -3.45 11.29
C LEU A 182 -10.33 -3.26 9.86
N LYS A 183 -9.16 -3.79 9.55
CA LYS A 183 -8.58 -3.78 8.20
C LYS A 183 -7.87 -5.10 7.94
N ALA A 184 -7.98 -5.57 6.71
CA ALA A 184 -7.09 -6.56 6.12
C ALA A 184 -6.63 -6.04 4.76
N GLU A 185 -5.33 -6.12 4.50
CA GLU A 185 -4.66 -5.63 3.31
C GLU A 185 -3.89 -6.77 2.64
N THR A 186 -3.95 -6.86 1.31
CA THR A 186 -3.13 -7.81 0.56
C THR A 186 -1.88 -7.12 0.02
N HIS A 187 -0.72 -7.73 0.18
CA HIS A 187 0.54 -7.19 -0.34
C HIS A 187 1.37 -8.27 -1.05
N ASN A 188 0.78 -8.88 -2.07
CA ASN A 188 1.25 -10.14 -2.67
C ASN A 188 2.48 -9.94 -3.57
N PHE A 189 2.37 -9.08 -4.59
CA PHE A 189 3.42 -8.84 -5.57
C PHE A 189 4.72 -8.34 -4.91
N PRO A 190 4.71 -7.26 -4.11
CA PRO A 190 5.92 -6.78 -3.47
C PRO A 190 6.58 -7.81 -2.55
N THR A 191 5.77 -8.59 -1.82
CA THR A 191 6.27 -9.64 -0.91
C THR A 191 6.87 -10.82 -1.67
N THR A 192 6.41 -11.10 -2.90
CA THR A 192 7.01 -12.13 -3.75
C THR A 192 8.39 -11.70 -4.26
N VAL A 193 8.52 -10.45 -4.70
CA VAL A 193 9.73 -9.94 -5.38
C VAL A 193 10.80 -9.54 -4.37
N GLU A 194 10.45 -8.72 -3.39
CA GLU A 194 11.34 -8.26 -2.31
C GLU A 194 10.65 -8.46 -0.94
N PRO A 195 10.72 -9.67 -0.38
CA PRO A 195 9.87 -10.07 0.74
C PRO A 195 9.99 -9.20 2.00
N PHE A 196 11.20 -8.72 2.33
CA PHE A 196 11.38 -7.88 3.51
C PHE A 196 10.66 -6.54 3.36
N ASN A 197 10.99 -5.78 2.31
CA ASN A 197 10.37 -4.48 2.07
C ASN A 197 8.90 -4.61 1.70
N GLY A 198 8.53 -5.62 0.91
CA GLY A 198 7.15 -5.91 0.55
C GLY A 198 6.26 -6.14 1.77
N ALA A 199 6.68 -7.01 2.69
CA ALA A 199 5.91 -7.28 3.91
C ALA A 199 5.93 -6.11 4.90
N ALA A 200 7.06 -5.40 5.00
CA ALA A 200 7.16 -4.20 5.82
C ALA A 200 6.16 -3.12 5.37
N THR A 201 6.11 -2.85 4.06
CA THR A 201 5.19 -1.85 3.50
C THR A 201 3.74 -2.32 3.49
N GLY A 202 3.48 -3.63 3.38
CA GLY A 202 2.14 -4.20 3.58
C GLY A 202 1.61 -3.96 5.00
N THR A 203 2.43 -4.20 6.01
CA THR A 203 2.11 -3.86 7.40
C THR A 203 1.94 -2.35 7.58
N GLY A 204 2.80 -1.55 6.96
CA GLY A 204 2.69 -0.09 6.96
C GLY A 204 1.38 0.40 6.33
N GLY A 205 0.91 -0.25 5.24
CA GLY A 205 -0.33 0.06 4.54
C GLY A 205 -1.56 -0.14 5.40
N GLU A 206 -1.70 -1.32 5.99
CA GLU A 206 -2.84 -1.62 6.85
C GLU A 206 -2.90 -0.71 8.09
N ILE A 207 -1.74 -0.29 8.60
CA ILE A 207 -1.65 0.71 9.69
C ILE A 207 -2.14 2.07 9.20
N ARG A 208 -1.70 2.53 8.00
CA ARG A 208 -2.11 3.82 7.44
C ARG A 208 -3.61 3.87 7.19
N ASP A 209 -4.18 2.82 6.64
CA ASP A 209 -5.62 2.74 6.43
C ASP A 209 -6.38 2.90 7.74
N ARG A 210 -5.93 2.23 8.81
CA ARG A 210 -6.60 2.37 10.11
C ARG A 210 -6.36 3.73 10.75
N MET A 211 -5.16 4.29 10.67
CA MET A 211 -4.93 5.65 11.20
C MET A 211 -5.64 6.73 10.38
N GLY A 212 -5.92 6.45 9.09
CA GLY A 212 -6.65 7.33 8.18
C GLY A 212 -8.15 7.07 8.10
N GLY A 213 -8.68 6.10 8.84
CA GLY A 213 -10.11 5.81 8.83
C GLY A 213 -10.97 6.93 9.41
N GLY A 214 -12.05 7.31 8.71
CA GLY A 214 -12.88 8.46 9.06
C GLY A 214 -12.09 9.76 8.99
N THR A 215 -11.94 10.43 10.13
CA THR A 215 -11.06 11.60 10.31
C THR A 215 -9.89 11.29 11.24
N GLY A 216 -9.63 10.00 11.49
CA GLY A 216 -8.51 9.48 12.24
C GLY A 216 -8.91 8.42 13.29
N SER A 217 -8.07 7.40 13.44
CA SER A 217 -8.23 6.35 14.45
C SER A 217 -6.88 5.78 14.91
N TRP A 218 -6.91 4.87 15.90
CA TRP A 218 -5.71 4.35 16.57
C TRP A 218 -5.46 2.88 16.24
N PRO A 219 -4.41 2.53 15.50
CA PRO A 219 -3.93 1.15 15.40
C PRO A 219 -3.45 0.62 16.77
N ILE A 220 -3.83 -0.62 17.11
CA ILE A 220 -3.44 -1.25 18.38
C ILE A 220 -2.57 -2.47 18.14
N ALA A 221 -3.04 -3.41 17.31
CA ALA A 221 -2.38 -4.69 17.09
C ALA A 221 -2.56 -5.15 15.65
N GLY A 222 -1.52 -5.79 15.12
CA GLY A 222 -1.49 -6.31 13.77
C GLY A 222 -1.44 -7.83 13.69
N THR A 223 -1.73 -8.35 12.52
CA THR A 223 -1.61 -9.75 12.15
C THR A 223 -0.95 -9.88 10.78
N ALA A 224 -0.29 -11.02 10.52
CA ALA A 224 0.24 -11.35 9.21
C ALA A 224 -0.02 -12.82 8.87
N VAL A 225 -0.61 -13.06 7.70
CA VAL A 225 -0.86 -14.40 7.16
C VAL A 225 -0.09 -14.54 5.87
N TYR A 226 0.59 -15.66 5.70
CA TYR A 226 1.33 -15.98 4.48
C TYR A 226 0.82 -17.28 3.88
N MET A 227 0.61 -17.29 2.56
CA MET A 227 0.30 -18.49 1.79
C MET A 227 1.36 -18.67 0.71
N THR A 228 2.08 -19.79 0.74
CA THR A 228 3.19 -20.06 -0.18
C THR A 228 3.12 -21.50 -0.71
N ALA A 229 3.91 -21.78 -1.73
CA ALA A 229 4.29 -23.16 -2.05
C ALA A 229 5.07 -23.78 -0.88
N TYR A 230 5.25 -25.09 -0.90
CA TYR A 230 5.94 -25.80 0.19
C TYR A 230 7.37 -25.29 0.42
N PRO A 231 7.75 -24.91 1.65
CA PRO A 231 9.08 -24.36 1.95
C PRO A 231 10.20 -25.42 1.93
N ARG A 232 9.87 -26.71 2.04
CA ARG A 232 10.82 -27.84 1.96
C ARG A 232 11.99 -27.68 2.93
N LEU A 233 11.67 -27.61 4.22
CA LEU A 233 12.62 -27.36 5.30
C LEU A 233 13.56 -28.55 5.62
N GLY A 234 13.63 -29.57 4.74
CA GLY A 234 14.47 -30.75 4.94
C GLY A 234 13.91 -31.79 5.93
N GLY A 235 12.68 -31.60 6.42
CA GLY A 235 12.05 -32.46 7.42
C GLY A 235 11.44 -33.76 6.89
N GLY A 236 11.53 -34.03 5.59
CA GLY A 236 11.05 -35.28 4.99
C GLY A 236 9.53 -35.45 5.00
N ARG A 237 8.77 -34.38 4.94
CA ARG A 237 7.31 -34.41 4.84
C ARG A 237 6.89 -35.05 3.53
N LYS A 238 5.99 -36.04 3.60
CA LYS A 238 5.62 -36.88 2.43
C LYS A 238 5.04 -36.07 1.30
N TRP A 239 4.16 -35.11 1.58
CA TRP A 239 3.50 -34.30 0.55
C TRP A 239 4.44 -33.34 -0.19
N GLU A 240 5.54 -32.90 0.43
CA GLU A 240 6.52 -32.01 -0.22
C GLU A 240 7.30 -32.67 -1.35
N ASN A 241 7.31 -34.01 -1.40
CA ASN A 241 8.01 -34.79 -2.42
C ASN A 241 7.09 -35.26 -3.57
N VAL A 242 5.79 -34.96 -3.54
CA VAL A 242 4.85 -35.35 -4.60
C VAL A 242 5.11 -34.58 -5.89
N LEU A 243 5.53 -33.32 -5.78
CA LEU A 243 5.89 -32.48 -6.92
C LEU A 243 7.38 -32.15 -6.91
N PRO A 244 8.03 -32.10 -8.08
CA PRO A 244 9.43 -31.72 -8.16
C PRO A 244 9.61 -30.25 -7.76
N VAL A 245 10.75 -29.94 -7.15
CA VAL A 245 11.14 -28.56 -6.86
C VAL A 245 11.33 -27.83 -8.19
N ARG A 246 10.66 -26.69 -8.35
CA ARG A 246 10.81 -25.85 -9.54
C ARG A 246 11.81 -24.72 -9.31
N LYS A 247 12.26 -24.12 -10.39
CA LYS A 247 13.05 -22.89 -10.32
C LYS A 247 12.13 -21.75 -9.95
N TRP A 248 12.47 -21.02 -8.89
CA TRP A 248 11.76 -19.83 -8.46
C TRP A 248 12.28 -18.60 -9.21
N LEU A 249 11.37 -17.69 -9.54
CA LEU A 249 11.72 -16.50 -10.31
C LEU A 249 12.64 -15.55 -9.53
N TYR A 250 12.34 -15.34 -8.24
CA TYR A 250 13.10 -14.45 -7.36
C TYR A 250 13.68 -15.20 -6.17
N GLN A 251 12.85 -15.69 -5.24
CA GLN A 251 13.28 -16.33 -4.00
C GLN A 251 12.47 -17.60 -3.73
N THR A 252 13.05 -18.51 -2.92
CA THR A 252 12.35 -19.72 -2.50
C THR A 252 11.26 -19.41 -1.49
N PRO A 253 10.22 -20.28 -1.34
CA PRO A 253 9.19 -20.10 -0.31
C PRO A 253 9.75 -19.93 1.11
N GLU A 254 10.80 -20.68 1.47
CA GLU A 254 11.48 -20.52 2.76
C GLU A 254 12.07 -19.12 2.93
N GLN A 255 12.79 -18.64 1.92
CA GLN A 255 13.42 -17.31 1.94
C GLN A 255 12.36 -16.21 2.03
N ILE A 256 11.26 -16.34 1.25
CA ILE A 256 10.13 -15.41 1.30
C ILE A 256 9.56 -15.35 2.71
N LEU A 257 9.22 -16.50 3.31
CA LEU A 257 8.58 -16.56 4.63
C LEU A 257 9.46 -15.92 5.72
N ILE A 258 10.76 -16.23 5.75
CA ILE A 258 11.68 -15.67 6.75
C ILE A 258 11.83 -14.15 6.58
N LYS A 259 12.08 -13.68 5.35
CA LYS A 259 12.29 -12.26 5.08
C LYS A 259 11.01 -11.44 5.26
N ALA A 260 9.87 -11.95 4.78
CA ALA A 260 8.58 -11.28 4.94
C ALA A 260 8.17 -11.15 6.41
N SER A 261 8.32 -12.22 7.18
CA SER A 261 8.05 -12.19 8.62
C SER A 261 8.94 -11.19 9.36
N ASN A 262 10.23 -11.12 9.01
CA ASN A 262 11.15 -10.11 9.55
C ASN A 262 10.73 -8.69 9.16
N GLY A 263 10.36 -8.45 7.89
CA GLY A 263 9.96 -7.13 7.41
C GLY A 263 8.69 -6.61 8.08
N ALA A 264 7.66 -7.45 8.17
CA ALA A 264 6.40 -7.11 8.83
C ALA A 264 6.60 -6.82 10.32
N SER A 265 7.38 -7.64 11.03
CA SER A 265 7.68 -7.44 12.46
C SER A 265 8.54 -6.20 12.68
N ASP A 266 9.53 -5.95 11.84
CA ASP A 266 10.39 -4.76 11.92
C ASP A 266 9.57 -3.48 11.82
N PHE A 267 8.66 -3.39 10.83
CA PHE A 267 7.80 -2.23 10.67
C PHE A 267 6.85 -2.06 11.86
N GLY A 268 6.12 -3.10 12.22
CA GLY A 268 5.16 -3.05 13.32
C GLY A 268 5.82 -2.69 14.66
N ASN A 269 6.95 -3.30 14.97
CA ASN A 269 7.70 -3.05 16.20
C ASN A 269 8.24 -1.61 16.27
N LYS A 270 8.80 -1.09 15.19
CA LYS A 270 9.31 0.29 15.11
C LYS A 270 8.20 1.33 15.18
N PHE A 271 7.06 1.06 14.55
CA PHE A 271 5.88 1.92 14.65
C PHE A 271 5.24 1.86 16.04
N GLY A 272 5.28 0.71 16.71
CA GLY A 272 4.68 0.47 18.01
C GLY A 272 3.33 -0.26 17.94
N GLN A 273 3.08 -0.99 16.85
CA GLN A 273 1.98 -1.92 16.69
C GLN A 273 2.53 -3.35 16.62
N PRO A 274 2.43 -4.13 17.69
CA PRO A 274 2.93 -5.51 17.66
C PRO A 274 2.11 -6.38 16.70
N LEU A 275 2.77 -7.30 15.99
CA LEU A 275 2.12 -8.42 15.34
C LEU A 275 1.81 -9.49 16.38
N ILE A 276 0.53 -9.64 16.74
CA ILE A 276 0.10 -10.51 17.85
C ILE A 276 -0.31 -11.91 17.42
N ALA A 277 -0.62 -12.09 16.14
CA ALA A 277 -1.03 -13.35 15.57
C ALA A 277 -0.65 -13.44 14.09
N GLY A 278 -0.62 -14.67 13.58
CA GLY A 278 -0.39 -14.94 12.17
C GLY A 278 -0.58 -16.42 11.85
N SER A 279 -0.53 -16.71 10.55
CA SER A 279 -0.63 -18.07 10.05
C SER A 279 0.27 -18.28 8.86
N VAL A 280 0.76 -19.50 8.70
CA VAL A 280 1.44 -19.96 7.48
C VAL A 280 0.63 -21.09 6.88
N LEU A 281 0.19 -20.92 5.66
CA LEU A 281 -0.54 -21.91 4.88
C LEU A 281 0.28 -22.28 3.66
N THR A 282 0.34 -23.55 3.32
CA THR A 282 1.13 -24.02 2.17
C THR A 282 0.31 -24.97 1.33
N PHE A 283 0.46 -24.89 0.03
CA PHE A 283 -0.25 -25.76 -0.89
C PHE A 283 0.45 -25.85 -2.25
N GLU A 284 0.61 -27.07 -2.71
CA GLU A 284 0.98 -27.42 -4.09
C GLU A 284 0.19 -28.68 -4.47
N HIS A 285 -0.44 -28.65 -5.63
CA HIS A 285 -1.21 -29.78 -6.14
C HIS A 285 -1.12 -29.85 -7.65
N GLN A 286 -1.20 -31.05 -8.20
CA GLN A 286 -1.32 -31.27 -9.63
C GLN A 286 -2.46 -32.26 -9.90
N GLU A 287 -3.37 -31.87 -10.76
CA GLU A 287 -4.53 -32.67 -11.13
C GLU A 287 -4.92 -32.40 -12.57
N ASN A 288 -5.24 -33.46 -13.32
CA ASN A 288 -5.67 -33.35 -14.72
C ASN A 288 -4.74 -32.52 -15.64
N GLY A 289 -3.43 -32.54 -15.36
CA GLY A 289 -2.43 -31.77 -16.11
C GLY A 289 -2.29 -30.31 -15.67
N GLU A 290 -3.15 -29.84 -14.78
CA GLU A 290 -3.10 -28.49 -14.19
C GLU A 290 -2.35 -28.50 -12.86
N LYS A 291 -1.68 -27.38 -12.58
CA LYS A 291 -0.97 -27.16 -11.32
C LYS A 291 -1.66 -26.08 -10.52
N TYR A 292 -1.81 -26.34 -9.23
CA TYR A 292 -2.42 -25.43 -8.25
C TYR A 292 -1.41 -25.14 -7.13
N GLY A 293 -1.28 -23.90 -6.74
CA GLY A 293 -0.37 -23.50 -5.67
C GLY A 293 -0.24 -21.99 -5.54
N TYR A 294 0.53 -21.56 -4.57
CA TYR A 294 0.82 -20.15 -4.33
C TYR A 294 2.21 -19.79 -4.86
N ASP A 295 2.35 -19.62 -6.18
CA ASP A 295 3.61 -19.22 -6.82
C ASP A 295 3.93 -17.75 -6.53
N LYS A 296 2.92 -16.91 -6.63
CA LYS A 296 2.90 -15.57 -6.08
C LYS A 296 2.43 -15.69 -4.62
N VAL A 297 3.26 -15.33 -3.68
CA VAL A 297 2.88 -15.40 -2.26
C VAL A 297 1.62 -14.57 -2.02
N ILE A 298 0.72 -15.08 -1.20
CA ILE A 298 -0.37 -14.27 -0.66
C ILE A 298 0.09 -13.82 0.72
N MET A 299 0.20 -12.51 0.91
CA MET A 299 0.38 -11.88 2.20
C MET A 299 -0.89 -11.11 2.56
N LEU A 300 -1.47 -11.45 3.71
CA LEU A 300 -2.54 -10.68 4.32
C LEU A 300 -1.99 -10.00 5.57
N ALA A 301 -1.79 -8.70 5.47
CA ALA A 301 -1.53 -7.84 6.60
C ALA A 301 -2.87 -7.36 7.15
N GLY A 302 -3.07 -7.43 8.45
CA GLY A 302 -4.33 -7.02 9.04
C GLY A 302 -4.14 -6.50 10.45
N GLY A 303 -5.20 -5.94 11.00
CA GLY A 303 -5.13 -5.47 12.36
C GLY A 303 -6.44 -4.94 12.90
N VAL A 304 -6.38 -4.65 14.19
CA VAL A 304 -7.44 -4.05 14.98
C VAL A 304 -6.97 -2.74 15.58
N GLY A 305 -7.87 -1.79 15.62
CA GLY A 305 -7.67 -0.51 16.28
C GLY A 305 -8.97 -0.02 16.90
N TYR A 306 -8.95 1.20 17.38
CA TYR A 306 -10.15 1.87 17.86
C TYR A 306 -10.14 3.34 17.43
N GLY A 307 -11.29 3.98 17.52
CA GLY A 307 -11.45 5.41 17.30
C GLY A 307 -12.62 5.94 18.11
N THR A 308 -12.90 7.22 17.94
CA THR A 308 -14.13 7.81 18.48
C THR A 308 -15.26 7.66 17.47
N LYS A 309 -16.47 7.44 17.93
CA LYS A 309 -17.67 7.43 17.08
C LYS A 309 -17.86 8.77 16.37
N ARG A 310 -17.43 9.86 16.98
CA ARG A 310 -17.41 11.21 16.40
C ARG A 310 -16.61 11.28 15.10
N ASP A 311 -15.46 10.57 15.07
CA ASP A 311 -14.46 10.69 14.01
C ASP A 311 -14.49 9.52 13.01
N CYS A 312 -15.43 8.57 13.15
CA CYS A 312 -15.45 7.36 12.31
C CYS A 312 -16.02 7.56 10.89
N LEU A 313 -16.45 8.76 10.55
CA LEU A 313 -16.90 9.12 9.21
C LEU A 313 -16.19 10.39 8.75
N LYS A 314 -15.83 10.46 7.47
CA LYS A 314 -15.31 11.67 6.83
C LYS A 314 -16.39 12.75 6.79
N LYS A 315 -15.96 14.01 6.87
CA LYS A 315 -16.83 15.18 6.67
C LYS A 315 -16.82 15.54 5.19
N GLU A 316 -17.82 16.31 4.76
CA GLU A 316 -17.92 16.76 3.37
C GLU A 316 -16.88 17.84 3.06
N PRO A 317 -16.05 17.68 2.00
CA PRO A 317 -15.14 18.72 1.54
C PRO A 317 -15.90 19.99 1.11
N GLN A 318 -15.33 21.15 1.43
CA GLN A 318 -15.86 22.44 1.00
C GLN A 318 -14.84 23.18 0.14
N PRO A 319 -15.26 23.97 -0.86
CA PRO A 319 -14.34 24.81 -1.61
C PRO A 319 -13.50 25.70 -0.72
N GLY A 320 -12.19 25.75 -0.96
CA GLY A 320 -11.23 26.52 -0.16
C GLY A 320 -10.63 25.76 1.05
N ASN A 321 -11.05 24.50 1.32
CA ASN A 321 -10.31 23.65 2.25
C ASN A 321 -8.87 23.47 1.74
N LYS A 322 -7.91 23.42 2.64
CA LYS A 322 -6.50 23.25 2.27
C LYS A 322 -6.15 21.79 2.17
N ILE A 323 -5.49 21.44 1.06
CA ILE A 323 -4.95 20.11 0.83
C ILE A 323 -3.56 20.10 1.46
N VAL A 324 -3.37 19.19 2.40
CA VAL A 324 -2.16 19.07 3.20
C VAL A 324 -1.57 17.67 3.00
N VAL A 325 -0.27 17.59 2.77
CA VAL A 325 0.49 16.35 2.81
C VAL A 325 1.35 16.34 4.06
N ILE A 326 1.34 15.26 4.81
CA ILE A 326 2.23 15.02 5.94
C ILE A 326 3.09 13.79 5.66
N GLY A 327 4.36 13.81 6.10
CA GLY A 327 5.30 12.69 5.95
C GLY A 327 6.53 13.04 5.11
N GLY A 328 7.21 12.02 4.62
CA GLY A 328 8.55 12.14 4.03
C GLY A 328 8.57 12.55 2.55
N ASP A 329 9.79 12.72 2.05
CA ASP A 329 10.07 13.20 0.70
C ASP A 329 9.90 12.09 -0.37
N ASN A 330 9.68 12.50 -1.61
CA ASN A 330 9.68 11.62 -2.78
C ASN A 330 11.10 11.22 -3.20
N TYR A 331 11.24 9.95 -3.55
CA TYR A 331 12.45 9.38 -4.17
C TYR A 331 12.06 8.49 -5.34
N ARG A 332 13.04 8.07 -6.16
CA ARG A 332 12.84 7.19 -7.32
C ARG A 332 12.69 5.72 -6.89
N ILE A 333 11.61 5.43 -6.20
CA ILE A 333 11.24 4.08 -5.74
C ILE A 333 9.73 4.03 -5.54
N GLY A 334 9.10 2.87 -5.74
CA GLY A 334 7.65 2.73 -5.63
C GLY A 334 6.91 3.39 -6.80
N LEU A 335 7.27 3.03 -8.04
CA LEU A 335 6.61 3.54 -9.24
C LEU A 335 5.90 2.41 -9.98
N GLY A 336 4.62 2.60 -10.28
CA GLY A 336 3.85 1.67 -11.10
C GLY A 336 3.36 0.41 -10.38
N GLY A 337 3.37 0.37 -9.05
CA GLY A 337 2.99 -0.79 -8.25
C GLY A 337 1.56 -1.27 -8.51
N GLY A 338 0.62 -0.36 -8.71
CA GLY A 338 -0.78 -0.68 -9.03
C GLY A 338 -0.92 -1.48 -10.32
N SER A 339 -0.30 -1.04 -11.40
CA SER A 339 -0.33 -1.74 -12.70
C SER A 339 0.44 -3.06 -12.66
N VAL A 340 1.67 -3.06 -12.15
CA VAL A 340 2.54 -4.25 -12.13
C VAL A 340 1.95 -5.37 -11.26
N SER A 341 1.30 -5.03 -10.15
CA SER A 341 0.64 -6.02 -9.29
C SER A 341 -0.64 -6.61 -9.89
N SER A 342 -1.20 -5.98 -10.91
CA SER A 342 -2.43 -6.39 -11.60
C SER A 342 -2.21 -7.51 -12.64
N VAL A 343 -0.97 -7.87 -12.92
CA VAL A 343 -0.61 -8.92 -13.88
C VAL A 343 0.23 -10.03 -13.22
N ASP A 344 0.55 -11.07 -14.00
CA ASP A 344 1.40 -12.16 -13.53
C ASP A 344 2.82 -11.65 -13.21
N THR A 345 3.35 -12.06 -12.07
CA THR A 345 4.72 -11.72 -11.66
C THR A 345 5.72 -12.32 -12.66
N GLY A 346 6.65 -11.51 -13.14
CA GLY A 346 7.63 -11.89 -14.17
C GLY A 346 7.19 -11.59 -15.60
N ARG A 347 6.03 -10.92 -15.80
CA ARG A 347 5.58 -10.46 -17.11
C ARG A 347 6.44 -9.31 -17.63
N TYR A 348 6.82 -8.39 -16.76
CA TYR A 348 7.64 -7.25 -17.11
C TYR A 348 9.12 -7.48 -16.80
N SER A 349 9.99 -6.61 -17.26
CA SER A 349 11.40 -6.67 -16.94
C SER A 349 11.65 -6.51 -15.44
N ASN A 350 12.72 -7.12 -14.93
CA ASN A 350 13.12 -6.98 -13.52
C ASN A 350 13.25 -5.51 -13.09
N GLY A 351 13.67 -4.62 -14.00
CA GLY A 351 13.79 -3.19 -13.71
C GLY A 351 12.45 -2.54 -13.40
N ILE A 352 11.39 -2.89 -14.13
CA ILE A 352 10.03 -2.39 -13.88
C ILE A 352 9.50 -2.98 -12.57
N GLU A 353 9.61 -4.30 -12.41
CA GLU A 353 9.05 -4.99 -11.23
C GLU A 353 9.73 -4.58 -9.92
N LEU A 354 11.06 -4.43 -9.91
CA LEU A 354 11.78 -3.98 -8.72
C LEU A 354 11.55 -2.49 -8.41
N ASN A 355 11.40 -1.65 -9.43
CA ASN A 355 11.10 -0.23 -9.23
C ASN A 355 9.71 0.02 -8.63
N ALA A 356 8.79 -0.93 -8.79
CA ALA A 356 7.46 -0.90 -8.21
C ALA A 356 7.44 -1.19 -6.69
N ILE A 357 8.54 -1.71 -6.11
CA ILE A 357 8.61 -2.01 -4.68
C ILE A 357 8.87 -0.72 -3.90
N GLN A 358 8.06 -0.47 -2.87
CA GLN A 358 8.19 0.71 -2.03
C GLN A 358 9.28 0.53 -0.96
N ARG A 359 9.72 1.64 -0.40
CA ARG A 359 10.56 1.66 0.80
C ARG A 359 9.71 1.65 2.07
N ALA A 360 10.26 1.17 3.17
CA ALA A 360 9.64 1.22 4.49
C ALA A 360 10.30 2.31 5.35
N ASN A 361 9.50 3.20 5.94
CA ASN A 361 9.95 4.18 6.91
C ASN A 361 8.97 4.28 8.11
N PRO A 362 9.00 3.31 9.02
CA PRO A 362 8.07 3.26 10.15
C PRO A 362 8.20 4.43 11.11
N GLU A 363 9.39 5.05 11.24
CA GLU A 363 9.59 6.23 12.09
C GLU A 363 8.83 7.44 11.53
N MET A 364 8.97 7.71 10.24
CA MET A 364 8.25 8.81 9.59
C MET A 364 6.73 8.61 9.68
N GLN A 365 6.27 7.39 9.45
CA GLN A 365 4.85 7.05 9.60
C GLN A 365 4.38 7.25 11.06
N LYS A 366 5.23 6.95 12.05
CA LYS A 366 4.91 7.19 13.45
C LYS A 366 4.77 8.67 13.78
N ARG A 367 5.61 9.52 13.21
CA ARG A 367 5.51 10.98 13.36
C ARG A 367 4.19 11.51 12.77
N ALA A 368 3.84 11.07 11.56
CA ALA A 368 2.56 11.40 10.94
C ALA A 368 1.37 10.91 11.79
N TYR A 369 1.45 9.69 12.31
CA TYR A 369 0.45 9.14 13.21
C TYR A 369 0.29 9.97 14.49
N ASN A 370 1.38 10.40 15.12
CA ASN A 370 1.33 11.18 16.34
C ASN A 370 0.58 12.50 16.14
N LEU A 371 0.77 13.16 14.99
CA LEU A 371 0.01 14.35 14.61
C LEU A 371 -1.50 14.02 14.50
N ILE A 372 -1.87 13.00 13.75
CA ILE A 372 -3.27 12.60 13.56
C ILE A 372 -3.90 12.24 14.91
N ARG A 373 -3.20 11.46 15.71
CA ARG A 373 -3.65 11.06 17.05
C ARG A 373 -3.93 12.28 17.94
N ALA A 374 -3.01 13.24 17.98
CA ALA A 374 -3.16 14.44 18.76
C ALA A 374 -4.46 15.20 18.38
N LEU A 375 -4.71 15.35 17.08
CA LEU A 375 -5.93 16.02 16.59
C LEU A 375 -7.21 15.25 16.96
N CYS A 376 -7.18 13.92 16.96
CA CYS A 376 -8.33 13.08 17.35
C CYS A 376 -8.58 13.11 18.87
N GLU A 377 -7.55 13.31 19.70
CA GLU A 377 -7.67 13.39 21.15
C GLU A 377 -8.26 14.72 21.64
N GLU A 378 -8.24 15.76 20.82
CA GLU A 378 -8.85 17.07 21.13
C GLU A 378 -10.41 17.00 21.12
N ASN A 379 -11.02 18.01 21.74
CA ASN A 379 -12.48 18.13 21.77
C ASN A 379 -13.08 18.36 20.38
N VAL A 380 -12.35 19.02 19.50
CA VAL A 380 -12.73 19.28 18.11
C VAL A 380 -11.63 18.80 17.18
N ASN A 381 -11.89 17.75 16.41
CA ASN A 381 -10.97 17.30 15.38
C ASN A 381 -11.08 18.21 14.13
N PRO A 382 -10.02 18.94 13.76
CA PRO A 382 -10.04 19.85 12.61
C PRO A 382 -9.95 19.15 11.25
N ILE A 383 -9.68 17.85 11.21
CA ILE A 383 -9.60 17.07 9.99
C ILE A 383 -10.99 16.98 9.35
N VAL A 384 -11.09 17.37 8.08
CA VAL A 384 -12.31 17.23 7.26
C VAL A 384 -12.35 15.85 6.63
N SER A 385 -11.26 15.47 5.96
CA SER A 385 -11.05 14.16 5.36
C SER A 385 -9.57 13.81 5.44
N ILE A 386 -9.26 12.52 5.44
CA ILE A 386 -7.89 11.99 5.46
C ILE A 386 -7.82 10.76 4.58
N HIS A 387 -6.71 10.60 3.89
CA HIS A 387 -6.42 9.44 3.06
C HIS A 387 -4.93 9.08 3.14
N ASP A 388 -4.61 7.80 3.02
CA ASP A 388 -3.23 7.35 2.96
C ASP A 388 -2.62 7.51 1.56
N HIS A 389 -1.30 7.59 1.48
CA HIS A 389 -0.56 7.45 0.25
C HIS A 389 -0.20 5.98 0.06
N GLY A 390 -1.02 5.28 -0.70
CA GLY A 390 -0.77 3.90 -1.14
C GLY A 390 -0.35 3.85 -2.60
N SER A 391 -0.95 2.92 -3.35
CA SER A 391 -0.78 2.79 -4.79
C SER A 391 -1.06 4.10 -5.51
N ALA A 392 -0.28 4.39 -6.56
CA ALA A 392 -0.33 5.62 -7.35
C ALA A 392 0.03 6.93 -6.62
N GLY A 393 0.50 6.88 -5.39
CA GLY A 393 1.08 8.02 -4.68
C GLY A 393 0.14 9.24 -4.55
N HIS A 394 0.65 10.41 -4.90
CA HIS A 394 -0.11 11.67 -4.79
C HIS A 394 -1.36 11.71 -5.66
N VAL A 395 -1.30 11.16 -6.88
CA VAL A 395 -2.44 11.25 -7.79
C VAL A 395 -3.65 10.50 -7.26
N ASN A 396 -3.48 9.33 -6.65
CA ASN A 396 -4.60 8.60 -6.06
C ASN A 396 -5.05 9.25 -4.75
N CYS A 397 -4.14 9.39 -3.78
CA CYS A 397 -4.47 9.92 -2.46
C CYS A 397 -5.16 11.28 -2.52
N LEU A 398 -4.59 12.23 -3.28
CA LEU A 398 -5.11 13.61 -3.29
C LEU A 398 -6.37 13.76 -4.13
N SER A 399 -6.55 12.95 -5.19
CA SER A 399 -7.79 12.96 -5.97
C SER A 399 -8.95 12.33 -5.19
N GLU A 400 -8.72 11.25 -4.43
CA GLU A 400 -9.74 10.64 -3.56
C GLU A 400 -10.18 11.59 -2.43
N LEU A 401 -9.26 12.40 -1.89
CA LEU A 401 -9.61 13.44 -0.91
C LEU A 401 -10.58 14.48 -1.45
N VAL A 402 -10.55 14.76 -2.74
CA VAL A 402 -11.31 15.83 -3.40
C VAL A 402 -12.32 15.32 -4.42
N GLU A 403 -12.65 14.02 -4.40
CA GLU A 403 -13.52 13.36 -5.39
C GLU A 403 -14.85 14.09 -5.58
N ASP A 404 -15.43 14.57 -4.50
CA ASP A 404 -16.73 15.27 -4.53
C ASP A 404 -16.62 16.78 -4.80
N CYS A 405 -15.42 17.33 -4.87
CA CYS A 405 -15.23 18.78 -4.88
C CYS A 405 -14.27 19.29 -5.98
N GLY A 406 -13.30 18.48 -6.39
CA GLY A 406 -12.18 18.93 -7.20
C GLY A 406 -11.10 19.65 -6.40
N GLY A 407 -9.94 19.86 -7.02
CA GLY A 407 -8.80 20.50 -6.35
C GLY A 407 -7.62 20.82 -7.26
N VAL A 408 -6.80 21.76 -6.82
CA VAL A 408 -5.58 22.16 -7.51
C VAL A 408 -4.37 21.95 -6.59
N ILE A 409 -3.35 21.30 -7.12
CA ILE A 409 -2.09 20.99 -6.42
C ILE A 409 -0.95 21.80 -7.02
N ASP A 410 -0.26 22.55 -6.18
CA ASP A 410 0.97 23.28 -6.53
C ASP A 410 2.16 22.33 -6.36
N MET A 411 2.76 21.89 -7.47
CA MET A 411 3.84 20.91 -7.47
C MET A 411 5.11 21.41 -6.79
N GLU A 412 5.35 22.74 -6.75
CA GLU A 412 6.51 23.32 -6.08
C GLU A 412 6.46 23.13 -4.55
N LYS A 413 5.27 22.83 -4.01
CA LYS A 413 5.06 22.60 -2.58
C LYS A 413 5.08 21.13 -2.17
N LEU A 414 5.18 20.23 -3.14
CA LEU A 414 5.30 18.81 -2.85
C LEU A 414 6.69 18.48 -2.28
N PRO A 415 6.79 17.56 -1.32
CA PRO A 415 8.08 17.15 -0.76
C PRO A 415 8.88 16.32 -1.76
N ILE A 416 10.01 16.83 -2.23
CA ILE A 416 10.85 16.18 -3.25
C ILE A 416 12.26 15.96 -2.70
N GLY A 417 12.62 14.71 -2.45
CA GLY A 417 13.96 14.31 -2.01
C GLY A 417 14.94 14.10 -3.16
N ASP A 418 14.48 13.57 -4.29
CA ASP A 418 15.27 13.42 -5.52
C ASP A 418 14.83 14.46 -6.57
N LYS A 419 15.64 15.48 -6.76
CA LYS A 419 15.39 16.57 -7.72
C LYS A 419 15.50 16.15 -9.19
N THR A 420 15.81 14.90 -9.48
CA THR A 420 15.88 14.36 -10.84
C THR A 420 14.58 13.65 -11.26
N LEU A 421 13.58 13.64 -10.39
CA LEU A 421 12.27 13.07 -10.69
C LEU A 421 11.54 13.93 -11.74
N SER A 422 10.94 13.27 -12.73
CA SER A 422 10.00 13.90 -13.66
C SER A 422 8.66 14.22 -12.97
N ALA A 423 7.83 15.01 -13.60
CA ALA A 423 6.48 15.30 -13.10
C ALA A 423 5.67 14.02 -12.88
N LYS A 424 5.70 13.09 -13.84
CA LYS A 424 5.07 11.77 -13.75
C LYS A 424 5.53 10.99 -12.51
N GLU A 425 6.85 10.93 -12.27
CA GLU A 425 7.43 10.24 -11.13
C GLU A 425 7.06 10.91 -9.79
N ILE A 426 6.99 12.24 -9.73
CA ILE A 426 6.55 12.97 -8.52
C ILE A 426 5.09 12.69 -8.20
N ILE A 427 4.22 12.77 -9.21
CA ILE A 427 2.77 12.61 -9.06
C ILE A 427 2.39 11.21 -8.61
N ALA A 428 3.04 10.18 -9.18
CA ALA A 428 2.67 8.78 -8.99
C ALA A 428 3.58 7.99 -8.02
N ASN A 429 4.50 8.64 -7.34
CA ASN A 429 5.43 7.97 -6.43
C ASN A 429 4.76 7.46 -5.15
N GLU A 430 4.92 6.18 -4.87
CA GLU A 430 4.33 5.46 -3.74
C GLU A 430 5.20 5.50 -2.47
N SER A 431 5.68 6.65 -2.04
CA SER A 431 6.34 6.78 -0.72
C SER A 431 5.28 6.68 0.38
N GLN A 432 5.15 5.51 0.95
CA GLN A 432 3.98 5.08 1.75
C GLN A 432 3.89 5.66 3.18
N GLU A 433 4.88 6.34 3.70
CA GLU A 433 4.83 6.95 5.02
C GLU A 433 4.11 8.31 5.06
N ARG A 434 3.38 8.65 4.00
CA ARG A 434 2.66 9.91 3.85
C ARG A 434 1.16 9.74 4.01
N MET A 435 0.51 10.83 4.45
CA MET A 435 -0.93 10.97 4.51
C MET A 435 -1.36 12.28 3.86
N GLY A 436 -2.50 12.26 3.17
CA GLY A 436 -3.17 13.46 2.69
C GLY A 436 -4.33 13.84 3.60
N LEU A 437 -4.50 15.13 3.87
CA LEU A 437 -5.56 15.66 4.72
C LEU A 437 -6.24 16.86 4.06
N LEU A 438 -7.53 17.01 4.32
CA LEU A 438 -8.24 18.26 4.12
C LEU A 438 -8.43 18.95 5.47
N ILE A 439 -7.98 20.20 5.53
CA ILE A 439 -8.04 21.03 6.75
C ILE A 439 -8.70 22.36 6.40
N ASP A 440 -9.65 22.80 7.23
CA ASP A 440 -10.18 24.15 7.11
C ASP A 440 -9.05 25.18 7.36
N ARG A 441 -9.01 26.22 6.54
CA ARG A 441 -7.95 27.27 6.59
C ARG A 441 -7.74 27.84 7.98
N GLN A 442 -8.79 28.02 8.76
CA GLN A 442 -8.73 28.58 10.11
C GLN A 442 -7.94 27.72 11.10
N HIS A 443 -7.84 26.40 10.86
CA HIS A 443 -7.16 25.45 11.73
C HIS A 443 -5.71 25.18 11.34
N LEU A 444 -5.22 25.66 10.19
CA LEU A 444 -3.87 25.35 9.72
C LEU A 444 -2.77 25.68 10.72
N GLY A 445 -2.85 26.85 11.35
CA GLY A 445 -1.82 27.28 12.33
C GLY A 445 -1.79 26.40 13.58
N HIS A 446 -2.93 25.87 13.99
CA HIS A 446 -3.03 24.92 15.10
C HIS A 446 -2.41 23.56 14.71
N VAL A 447 -2.80 23.02 13.56
CA VAL A 447 -2.25 21.76 13.04
C VAL A 447 -0.74 21.85 12.83
N GLN A 448 -0.24 22.99 12.31
CA GLN A 448 1.19 23.23 12.10
C GLN A 448 2.00 23.15 13.41
N LYS A 449 1.50 23.74 14.51
CA LYS A 449 2.18 23.69 15.82
C LYS A 449 2.31 22.25 16.33
N ILE A 450 1.26 21.44 16.16
CA ILE A 450 1.30 20.04 16.56
C ILE A 450 2.26 19.25 15.67
N ALA A 451 2.23 19.48 14.35
CA ALA A 451 3.15 18.87 13.39
C ALA A 451 4.62 19.15 13.75
N GLU A 452 4.94 20.39 14.11
CA GLU A 452 6.28 20.79 14.56
C GLU A 452 6.70 20.09 15.85
N ARG A 453 5.80 20.00 16.84
CA ARG A 453 6.02 19.25 18.08
C ARG A 453 6.36 17.78 17.82
N GLU A 454 5.59 17.14 16.95
CA GLU A 454 5.75 15.71 16.61
C GLU A 454 6.85 15.47 15.56
N ARG A 455 7.48 16.54 15.06
CA ARG A 455 8.46 16.49 13.96
C ARG A 455 7.90 15.77 12.72
N ALA A 456 6.60 15.91 12.50
CA ALA A 456 5.91 15.43 11.31
C ALA A 456 6.01 16.53 10.22
N PRO A 457 6.76 16.31 9.13
CA PRO A 457 6.79 17.28 8.04
C PRO A 457 5.38 17.52 7.52
N MET A 458 5.01 18.78 7.34
CA MET A 458 3.68 19.18 6.89
C MET A 458 3.79 20.20 5.77
N TYR A 459 3.08 19.93 4.66
CA TYR A 459 3.12 20.74 3.45
C TYR A 459 1.69 21.09 3.02
N VAL A 460 1.38 22.39 2.91
CA VAL A 460 0.11 22.86 2.33
C VAL A 460 0.28 22.94 0.83
N VAL A 461 -0.14 21.90 0.14
CA VAL A 461 0.18 21.67 -1.28
C VAL A 461 -0.89 22.17 -2.25
N GLY A 462 -2.10 22.49 -1.78
CA GLY A 462 -3.18 22.89 -2.65
C GLY A 462 -4.44 23.29 -1.91
N GLU A 463 -5.51 23.41 -2.67
CA GLU A 463 -6.85 23.69 -2.14
C GLU A 463 -7.95 23.07 -2.99
N THR A 464 -9.09 22.82 -2.38
CA THR A 464 -10.31 22.36 -3.04
C THR A 464 -10.97 23.49 -3.82
N THR A 465 -11.49 23.19 -5.02
CA THR A 465 -11.99 24.19 -5.96
C THR A 465 -13.52 24.25 -6.03
N GLY A 466 -14.21 23.13 -5.90
CA GLY A 466 -15.67 23.06 -6.02
C GLY A 466 -16.19 22.86 -7.44
N ASP A 467 -15.30 22.64 -8.42
CA ASP A 467 -15.63 22.50 -9.85
C ASP A 467 -15.54 21.06 -10.36
N ALA A 468 -15.26 20.10 -9.47
CA ALA A 468 -15.06 18.70 -9.79
C ALA A 468 -13.91 18.45 -10.81
N HIS A 469 -12.94 19.35 -10.86
CA HIS A 469 -11.74 19.26 -11.69
C HIS A 469 -10.51 19.05 -10.83
N PHE A 470 -9.55 18.22 -11.29
CA PHE A 470 -8.34 17.92 -10.52
C PHE A 470 -7.09 18.17 -11.36
N SER A 471 -6.17 18.98 -10.84
CA SER A 471 -4.95 19.31 -11.56
C SER A 471 -3.72 19.43 -10.67
N PHE A 472 -2.56 19.06 -11.26
CA PHE A 472 -1.24 19.40 -10.76
C PHE A 472 -0.66 20.53 -11.62
N VAL A 473 -0.16 21.58 -10.97
CA VAL A 473 0.33 22.78 -11.65
C VAL A 473 1.79 23.04 -11.31
N GLN A 474 2.64 23.20 -12.31
CA GLN A 474 4.04 23.59 -12.16
C GLN A 474 4.19 25.12 -12.06
N LYS A 475 5.38 25.59 -11.67
CA LYS A 475 5.68 27.00 -11.47
C LYS A 475 5.45 27.90 -12.70
N ASP A 476 5.69 27.35 -13.89
CA ASP A 476 5.49 28.02 -15.17
C ASP A 476 4.02 28.00 -15.66
N GLY A 477 3.13 27.35 -14.90
CA GLY A 477 1.73 27.16 -15.22
C GLY A 477 1.43 25.93 -16.07
N GLU A 478 2.45 25.15 -16.44
CA GLU A 478 2.27 23.87 -17.13
C GLU A 478 1.54 22.87 -16.22
N LYS A 479 0.63 22.11 -16.80
CA LYS A 479 -0.18 21.14 -16.06
C LYS A 479 0.12 19.73 -16.56
N PRO A 480 0.99 19.00 -15.89
CA PRO A 480 1.28 17.61 -16.24
C PRO A 480 0.07 16.68 -16.06
N PHE A 481 -0.87 17.05 -15.23
CA PHE A 481 -2.11 16.33 -14.98
C PHE A 481 -3.26 17.33 -14.84
N ASP A 482 -4.31 17.21 -15.69
CA ASP A 482 -5.42 18.17 -15.78
C ASP A 482 -6.68 17.50 -16.35
N LEU A 483 -7.46 16.85 -15.47
CA LEU A 483 -8.62 16.03 -15.82
C LEU A 483 -9.81 16.32 -14.89
N ASP A 484 -11.02 16.13 -15.40
CA ASP A 484 -12.21 16.07 -14.58
C ASP A 484 -12.19 14.80 -13.71
N VAL A 485 -12.65 14.93 -12.48
CA VAL A 485 -12.76 13.78 -11.55
C VAL A 485 -13.59 12.65 -12.17
N ALA A 486 -14.64 12.97 -12.92
CA ALA A 486 -15.45 12.00 -13.65
C ALA A 486 -14.65 11.25 -14.75
N GLN A 487 -13.68 11.89 -15.39
CA GLN A 487 -12.80 11.25 -16.37
C GLN A 487 -11.80 10.30 -15.72
N MET A 488 -11.39 10.63 -14.49
CA MET A 488 -10.47 9.80 -13.70
C MET A 488 -11.15 8.55 -13.12
N PHE A 489 -12.35 8.70 -12.54
CA PHE A 489 -12.99 7.69 -11.71
C PHE A 489 -14.31 7.13 -12.24
N GLY A 490 -15.08 7.96 -12.97
CA GLY A 490 -16.50 7.74 -13.11
C GLY A 490 -16.93 6.72 -14.15
N HIS A 491 -16.15 6.45 -15.20
CA HIS A 491 -16.65 5.78 -16.40
C HIS A 491 -15.66 4.78 -17.02
N SER A 492 -14.69 4.28 -16.27
CA SER A 492 -13.84 3.21 -16.78
C SER A 492 -14.69 1.97 -17.08
N PRO A 493 -14.42 1.26 -18.20
CA PRO A 493 -15.19 0.09 -18.60
C PRO A 493 -15.14 -1.01 -17.52
N LYS A 494 -16.26 -1.71 -17.34
CA LYS A 494 -16.29 -2.88 -16.47
C LYS A 494 -15.60 -4.06 -17.14
N THR A 495 -14.80 -4.79 -16.39
CA THR A 495 -14.23 -6.06 -16.83
C THR A 495 -15.34 -7.08 -17.05
N VAL A 496 -15.33 -7.75 -18.20
CA VAL A 496 -16.26 -8.84 -18.52
C VAL A 496 -15.48 -10.16 -18.44
N MET A 497 -15.92 -11.04 -17.55
CA MET A 497 -15.35 -12.38 -17.37
C MET A 497 -16.30 -13.41 -17.98
N VAL A 498 -15.81 -14.14 -19.00
CA VAL A 498 -16.58 -15.21 -19.65
C VAL A 498 -16.00 -16.54 -19.23
N ASP A 499 -16.84 -17.44 -18.75
CA ASP A 499 -16.43 -18.76 -18.29
C ASP A 499 -17.50 -19.81 -18.63
N GLU A 500 -17.10 -21.08 -18.62
CA GLU A 500 -17.96 -22.23 -18.86
C GLU A 500 -17.85 -23.21 -17.70
N THR A 501 -18.96 -23.81 -17.32
CA THR A 501 -19.00 -24.85 -16.29
C THR A 501 -18.33 -26.12 -16.81
N VAL A 502 -17.29 -26.56 -16.12
CA VAL A 502 -16.62 -27.82 -16.39
C VAL A 502 -17.07 -28.84 -15.35
N GLU A 503 -17.82 -29.88 -15.81
CA GLU A 503 -18.13 -31.01 -14.95
C GLU A 503 -16.90 -31.89 -14.79
N ARG A 504 -16.48 -32.11 -13.56
CA ARG A 504 -15.37 -32.99 -13.19
C ARG A 504 -15.86 -34.07 -12.26
N SER A 505 -15.45 -35.32 -12.50
CA SER A 505 -15.63 -36.40 -11.55
C SER A 505 -14.36 -36.62 -10.76
N TYR A 506 -14.50 -36.80 -9.47
CA TYR A 506 -13.39 -37.08 -8.56
C TYR A 506 -13.56 -38.48 -7.97
N GLU A 507 -12.44 -39.17 -7.77
CA GLU A 507 -12.45 -40.41 -7.04
C GLU A 507 -12.74 -40.19 -5.57
N ASP A 508 -13.44 -41.12 -4.93
CA ASP A 508 -13.69 -41.07 -3.50
C ASP A 508 -12.39 -41.19 -2.73
N VAL A 509 -12.26 -40.38 -1.68
CA VAL A 509 -11.09 -40.42 -0.79
C VAL A 509 -11.07 -41.75 -0.04
N THR A 510 -10.02 -42.55 -0.27
CA THR A 510 -9.79 -43.81 0.44
C THR A 510 -8.69 -43.65 1.48
N TYR A 511 -8.90 -44.17 2.69
CA TYR A 511 -7.92 -44.14 3.77
C TYR A 511 -8.04 -45.38 4.65
N GLU A 512 -6.93 -45.77 5.28
CA GLU A 512 -6.89 -46.90 6.20
C GLU A 512 -6.94 -46.42 7.65
N THR A 513 -7.98 -46.77 8.39
CA THR A 513 -8.18 -46.36 9.78
C THR A 513 -7.18 -47.02 10.75
N SER A 514 -6.48 -48.08 10.33
CA SER A 514 -5.42 -48.75 11.11
C SER A 514 -4.18 -47.86 11.36
N ASN A 515 -4.03 -46.78 10.59
CA ASN A 515 -2.85 -45.90 10.63
C ASN A 515 -3.12 -44.50 11.23
N ILE A 516 -4.01 -44.42 12.20
CA ILE A 516 -4.40 -43.15 12.87
C ILE A 516 -3.19 -42.37 13.41
N SER A 517 -2.19 -43.06 13.97
CA SER A 517 -0.96 -42.43 14.50
C SER A 517 -0.14 -41.73 13.38
N GLU A 518 -0.11 -42.34 12.20
CA GLU A 518 0.57 -41.74 11.05
C GLU A 518 -0.19 -40.49 10.53
N TYR A 519 -1.51 -40.58 10.44
CA TYR A 519 -2.34 -39.44 10.04
C TYR A 519 -2.22 -38.28 11.02
N LEU A 520 -2.24 -38.58 12.34
CA LEU A 520 -2.01 -37.58 13.38
C LEU A 520 -0.62 -36.92 13.23
N THR A 521 0.41 -37.71 13.00
CA THR A 521 1.78 -37.21 12.79
C THR A 521 1.83 -36.29 11.54
N ASN A 522 1.18 -36.66 10.45
CA ASN A 522 1.12 -35.84 9.25
C ASN A 522 0.39 -34.51 9.51
N VAL A 523 -0.74 -34.52 10.22
CA VAL A 523 -1.45 -33.29 10.59
C VAL A 523 -0.59 -32.38 11.49
N LEU A 524 0.12 -32.94 12.46
CA LEU A 524 1.02 -32.19 13.35
C LEU A 524 2.24 -31.61 12.61
N GLN A 525 2.56 -32.10 11.42
CA GLN A 525 3.65 -31.61 10.57
C GLN A 525 3.23 -30.55 9.57
N LEU A 526 1.91 -30.28 9.38
CA LEU A 526 1.46 -29.22 8.50
C LEU A 526 1.97 -27.85 8.97
N GLU A 527 2.40 -26.98 8.05
CA GLU A 527 2.88 -25.64 8.41
C GLU A 527 1.86 -24.84 9.24
N ALA A 528 0.57 -25.01 8.96
CA ALA A 528 -0.49 -24.36 9.75
C ALA A 528 -0.52 -24.80 11.22
N VAL A 529 -0.07 -26.03 11.52
CA VAL A 529 -0.15 -26.67 12.86
C VAL A 529 1.22 -26.73 13.55
N ALA A 530 2.26 -27.11 12.80
CA ALA A 530 3.60 -27.37 13.33
C ALA A 530 4.25 -26.15 14.01
N CYS A 531 5.21 -26.42 14.87
CA CYS A 531 6.07 -25.41 15.48
C CYS A 531 6.76 -24.56 14.40
N LYS A 532 6.75 -23.24 14.60
CA LYS A 532 7.31 -22.24 13.67
C LYS A 532 8.61 -21.62 14.18
N ASP A 533 9.34 -22.28 15.07
CA ASP A 533 10.60 -21.76 15.62
C ASP A 533 11.62 -21.42 14.52
N TRP A 534 11.65 -22.20 13.44
CA TRP A 534 12.50 -21.94 12.28
C TRP A 534 12.23 -20.56 11.65
N LEU A 535 11.01 -20.07 11.73
CA LEU A 535 10.57 -18.77 11.26
C LEU A 535 10.67 -17.71 12.36
N THR A 536 10.03 -17.96 13.51
CA THR A 536 9.86 -16.96 14.56
C THR A 536 11.14 -16.66 15.35
N ASN A 537 12.12 -17.56 15.37
CA ASN A 537 13.42 -17.33 16.02
C ASN A 537 14.32 -16.35 15.25
N LYS A 538 13.98 -16.05 14.00
CA LYS A 538 14.73 -15.12 13.13
C LYS A 538 14.08 -13.75 13.03
N VAL A 539 12.95 -13.52 13.70
CA VAL A 539 12.24 -12.23 13.71
C VAL A 539 12.52 -11.48 15.00
N ASP A 540 12.51 -10.16 14.92
CA ASP A 540 12.56 -9.30 16.10
C ASP A 540 11.26 -9.43 16.88
N ARG A 541 11.37 -9.77 18.17
CA ARG A 541 10.24 -9.91 19.09
C ARG A 541 10.09 -8.72 20.03
N SER A 542 10.94 -7.71 19.87
CA SER A 542 10.91 -6.50 20.69
C SER A 542 9.95 -5.48 20.10
N VAL A 543 9.08 -4.93 20.92
CA VAL A 543 8.19 -3.83 20.54
C VAL A 543 8.71 -2.55 21.21
N THR A 544 9.02 -1.53 20.41
CA THR A 544 9.54 -0.23 20.90
C THR A 544 10.73 -0.34 21.86
N GLY A 545 11.61 -1.32 21.64
CA GLY A 545 12.76 -1.60 22.49
C GLY A 545 12.43 -2.16 23.87
N LYS A 546 11.19 -2.47 24.16
CA LYS A 546 10.77 -3.11 25.42
C LYS A 546 10.64 -4.61 25.21
N VAL A 547 11.46 -5.36 25.93
CA VAL A 547 11.35 -6.82 25.96
C VAL A 547 10.41 -7.19 27.09
N ALA A 548 9.26 -7.76 26.78
CA ALA A 548 8.44 -8.45 27.77
C ALA A 548 9.01 -9.84 27.98
N ARG A 549 9.32 -10.19 29.20
CA ARG A 549 9.70 -11.55 29.62
C ARG A 549 8.47 -12.30 30.08
#